data_c3f76407fd18454a36b73308bfabc6c0
#
_entry.id   c3f76407fd18454a36b73308bfabc6c0
#
_cell.length_a   1.000
_cell.length_b   1.000
_cell.length_c   1.000
_cell.angle_alpha   90.00
_cell.angle_beta   90.00
_cell.angle_gamma   90.00
#
_symmetry.space_group_name_H-M   'P 1'
#
loop_
_entity.id
_entity.type
_entity.pdbx_description
1 polymer ?
#
loop_
_entity_poly.entity_id
_entity_poly.type
_entity_poly.pdbx_seq_one_letter_code
_entity_poly.pdbx_strand_id
1 'polypeptide(L)'
;SKGEWDKQQFIRDMQEKWGITVDEYSASEEKDDTALVFEVGDMLAAVSLADCPIPDGEAEANAENNYMWEDAVKVAREHRAHILVAVLGKEKDLLEKGKLFTKVVAVCCRQKYATGVYTSGVVFEPQFYEGFADMLKEDKLPIFNWIWFGLWQNEKGLNGYTYGMEAFGKDEVEVLDTDADPYDLLDFLASLASYVLENDVELHDGETIGFTADDKRAITRSPGVGLPEEQMTLKISWEPSSSDPGGSSENDPDGERPVR
;
A
#
# COMPACT_ATOMS: atom_id res chain seq x y z
N SER A 1 24.76 22.01 -5.14
CA SER A 1 25.00 21.86 -3.69
C SER A 1 25.00 20.38 -3.37
N LYS A 2 25.84 19.94 -2.45
CA LYS A 2 25.80 18.58 -1.90
C LYS A 2 24.47 18.35 -1.22
N GLY A 3 23.96 17.14 -1.26
CA GLY A 3 22.85 16.71 -0.43
C GLY A 3 23.21 16.92 1.05
N GLU A 4 22.28 17.44 1.83
CA GLU A 4 22.46 17.68 3.27
C GLU A 4 21.23 17.15 4.01
N TRP A 5 21.46 16.48 5.13
CA TRP A 5 20.42 16.15 6.09
C TRP A 5 20.89 16.41 7.51
N ASP A 6 19.96 16.74 8.39
CA ASP A 6 20.26 17.02 9.80
C ASP A 6 19.92 15.79 10.65
N LYS A 7 20.95 14.96 10.94
CA LYS A 7 20.82 13.80 11.84
C LYS A 7 20.27 14.17 13.20
N GLN A 8 20.70 15.29 13.77
CA GLN A 8 20.28 15.68 15.10
C GLN A 8 18.81 16.11 15.11
N GLN A 9 18.35 16.78 14.05
CA GLN A 9 16.92 17.03 13.86
C GLN A 9 16.16 15.72 13.73
N PHE A 10 16.61 14.79 12.90
CA PHE A 10 15.98 13.49 12.73
C PHE A 10 15.81 12.74 14.07
N ILE A 11 16.87 12.67 14.88
CA ILE A 11 16.85 12.02 16.21
C ILE A 11 15.82 12.68 17.13
N ARG A 12 15.79 14.01 17.18
CA ARG A 12 14.80 14.76 17.96
C ARG A 12 13.38 14.50 17.48
N ASP A 13 13.16 14.55 16.17
CA ASP A 13 11.84 14.36 15.56
C ASP A 13 11.32 12.92 15.75
N MET A 14 12.17 11.89 15.73
CA MET A 14 11.81 10.52 16.08
C MET A 14 11.27 10.42 17.51
N GLN A 15 11.95 11.06 18.46
CA GLN A 15 11.52 11.09 19.85
C GLN A 15 10.23 11.91 20.03
N GLU A 16 10.14 13.09 19.43
CA GLU A 16 9.00 14.00 19.62
C GLU A 16 7.72 13.47 18.94
N LYS A 17 7.85 12.95 17.71
CA LYS A 17 6.70 12.52 16.92
C LYS A 17 6.20 11.13 17.30
N TRP A 18 7.12 10.21 17.59
CA TRP A 18 6.82 8.79 17.75
C TRP A 18 7.20 8.19 19.12
N GLY A 19 7.85 8.97 20.00
CA GLY A 19 8.37 8.47 21.27
C GLY A 19 9.50 7.44 21.11
N ILE A 20 10.15 7.39 19.94
CA ILE A 20 11.22 6.45 19.64
C ILE A 20 12.57 7.11 19.96
N THR A 21 13.29 6.54 20.93
CA THR A 21 14.68 6.91 21.22
C THR A 21 15.59 6.30 20.16
N VAL A 22 16.43 7.11 19.55
CA VAL A 22 17.41 6.69 18.57
C VAL A 22 18.78 6.71 19.22
N ASP A 23 19.28 5.51 19.56
CA ASP A 23 20.65 5.31 20.00
C ASP A 23 21.48 4.89 18.79
N GLU A 24 22.48 5.70 18.45
CA GLU A 24 23.34 5.45 17.28
C GLU A 24 24.13 4.15 17.49
N TYR A 25 23.89 3.15 16.65
CA TYR A 25 24.63 1.91 16.68
C TYR A 25 26.02 2.15 16.07
N SER A 26 27.04 2.29 16.92
CA SER A 26 28.44 2.46 16.50
C SER A 26 29.05 1.12 16.10
N ALA A 27 28.74 0.60 14.92
CA ALA A 27 29.41 -0.56 14.38
C ALA A 27 30.77 -0.23 13.69
N SER A 28 31.10 1.05 13.51
CA SER A 28 32.35 1.51 12.93
C SER A 28 33.00 2.62 13.74
N GLU A 29 34.33 2.54 13.93
CA GLU A 29 35.14 3.59 14.56
C GLU A 29 35.23 4.88 13.70
N GLU A 30 34.79 4.83 12.44
CA GLU A 30 34.67 5.99 11.56
C GLU A 30 33.25 6.59 11.69
N LYS A 31 33.19 7.82 12.14
CA LYS A 31 31.93 8.61 12.14
C LYS A 31 31.55 8.89 10.68
N ASP A 32 30.72 8.03 10.13
CA ASP A 32 30.05 8.31 8.88
C ASP A 32 28.85 9.26 9.15
N ASP A 33 29.02 10.53 8.82
CA ASP A 33 27.97 11.53 8.97
C ASP A 33 26.83 11.37 7.97
N THR A 34 26.95 10.46 7.00
CA THR A 34 25.94 10.22 5.96
C THR A 34 24.92 9.15 6.33
N ALA A 35 25.28 8.25 7.25
CA ALA A 35 24.42 7.13 7.65
C ALA A 35 24.07 7.15 9.15
N LEU A 36 22.92 6.60 9.49
CA LEU A 36 22.43 6.37 10.84
C LEU A 36 21.77 4.99 10.89
N VAL A 37 22.21 4.15 11.82
CA VAL A 37 21.64 2.84 12.06
C VAL A 37 21.26 2.74 13.53
N PHE A 38 20.03 2.29 13.80
CA PHE A 38 19.51 2.20 15.17
C PHE A 38 18.52 1.06 15.33
N GLU A 39 18.38 0.59 16.56
CA GLU A 39 17.46 -0.48 16.92
C GLU A 39 16.13 0.07 17.44
N VAL A 40 15.02 -0.59 17.06
CA VAL A 40 13.69 -0.33 17.60
C VAL A 40 13.05 -1.70 17.90
N GLY A 41 12.99 -2.06 19.17
CA GLY A 41 12.59 -3.41 19.58
C GLY A 41 13.56 -4.47 19.03
N ASP A 42 13.07 -5.40 18.24
CA ASP A 42 13.87 -6.43 17.56
C ASP A 42 14.11 -6.13 16.07
N MET A 43 13.84 -4.91 15.64
CA MET A 43 14.08 -4.40 14.29
C MET A 43 15.26 -3.45 14.25
N LEU A 44 15.92 -3.41 13.08
CA LEU A 44 17.01 -2.49 12.77
C LEU A 44 16.54 -1.53 11.68
N ALA A 45 16.63 -0.24 11.95
CA ALA A 45 16.37 0.82 10.97
C ALA A 45 17.68 1.44 10.51
N ALA A 46 17.80 1.69 9.22
CA ALA A 46 18.92 2.37 8.59
C ALA A 46 18.45 3.53 7.75
N VAL A 47 19.11 4.67 7.89
CA VAL A 47 18.88 5.89 7.11
C VAL A 47 20.21 6.37 6.59
N SER A 48 20.34 6.57 5.28
CA SER A 48 21.62 6.97 4.66
C SER A 48 21.39 7.98 3.55
N LEU A 49 22.16 9.06 3.55
CA LEU A 49 22.17 10.05 2.48
C LEU A 49 23.07 9.59 1.31
N ALA A 50 22.49 9.50 0.12
CA ALA A 50 23.21 9.33 -1.14
C ALA A 50 23.26 10.68 -1.88
N ASP A 51 24.47 11.21 -2.12
CA ASP A 51 24.69 12.49 -2.83
C ASP A 51 24.63 12.30 -4.35
N CYS A 52 23.57 11.65 -4.82
CA CYS A 52 23.24 11.43 -6.23
C CYS A 52 21.72 11.28 -6.39
N PRO A 53 21.16 11.54 -7.57
CA PRO A 53 19.76 11.22 -7.86
C PRO A 53 19.49 9.71 -7.73
N ILE A 54 18.21 9.34 -7.58
CA ILE A 54 17.75 7.96 -7.72
C ILE A 54 18.15 7.49 -9.13
N PRO A 55 18.83 6.34 -9.25
CA PRO A 55 19.41 5.92 -10.51
C PRO A 55 18.35 5.54 -11.56
N ASP A 56 18.79 5.48 -12.82
CA ASP A 56 18.09 4.94 -13.99
C ASP A 56 16.75 5.64 -14.32
N GLY A 57 16.46 6.80 -13.72
CA GLY A 57 15.20 7.54 -13.95
C GLY A 57 13.97 6.80 -13.40
N GLU A 58 14.16 5.92 -12.42
CA GLU A 58 13.10 5.10 -11.85
C GLU A 58 12.00 5.94 -11.19
N ALA A 59 12.39 6.93 -10.38
CA ALA A 59 11.43 7.82 -9.73
C ALA A 59 10.65 8.65 -10.76
N GLU A 60 11.31 9.14 -11.82
CA GLU A 60 10.69 9.90 -12.90
C GLU A 60 9.66 9.10 -13.67
N ALA A 61 10.01 7.85 -14.03
CA ALA A 61 9.11 6.95 -14.75
C ALA A 61 7.85 6.62 -13.92
N ASN A 62 8.02 6.37 -12.63
CA ASN A 62 6.89 6.08 -11.74
C ASN A 62 6.05 7.33 -11.41
N ALA A 63 6.65 8.52 -11.48
CA ALA A 63 5.91 9.78 -11.29
C ALA A 63 4.94 10.09 -12.43
N GLU A 64 5.18 9.59 -13.65
CA GLU A 64 4.37 9.92 -14.84
C GLU A 64 2.91 9.47 -14.72
N ASN A 65 2.63 8.41 -13.97
CA ASN A 65 1.29 7.89 -13.75
C ASN A 65 0.64 8.36 -12.44
N ASN A 66 1.27 9.30 -11.73
CA ASN A 66 0.76 9.77 -10.45
C ASN A 66 -0.36 10.79 -10.63
N TYR A 67 -1.61 10.35 -10.47
CA TYR A 67 -2.79 11.22 -10.53
C TYR A 67 -3.07 11.98 -9.23
N MET A 68 -2.36 11.64 -8.13
CA MET A 68 -2.59 12.26 -6.82
C MET A 68 -1.75 13.52 -6.60
N TRP A 69 -0.69 13.73 -7.40
CA TRP A 69 0.22 14.86 -7.24
C TRP A 69 0.74 15.38 -8.57
N GLU A 70 0.26 16.53 -8.98
CA GLU A 70 0.58 17.15 -10.27
C GLU A 70 2.08 17.48 -10.44
N ASP A 71 2.76 17.89 -9.37
CA ASP A 71 4.18 18.22 -9.38
C ASP A 71 5.13 17.00 -9.30
N ALA A 72 4.62 15.78 -9.18
CA ALA A 72 5.43 14.57 -8.96
C ALA A 72 6.57 14.40 -9.98
N VAL A 73 6.26 14.54 -11.29
CA VAL A 73 7.25 14.40 -12.38
C VAL A 73 8.33 15.48 -12.29
N LYS A 74 7.93 16.71 -12.01
CA LYS A 74 8.87 17.83 -11.89
C LYS A 74 9.82 17.63 -10.72
N VAL A 75 9.28 17.27 -9.56
CA VAL A 75 10.07 17.03 -8.34
C VAL A 75 11.02 15.84 -8.53
N ALA A 76 10.53 14.75 -9.14
CA ALA A 76 11.36 13.59 -9.46
C ALA A 76 12.54 13.97 -10.38
N ARG A 77 12.34 14.82 -11.38
CA ARG A 77 13.39 15.28 -12.32
C ARG A 77 14.39 16.27 -11.70
N GLU A 78 13.98 17.04 -10.71
CA GLU A 78 14.80 18.10 -10.12
C GLU A 78 15.61 17.64 -8.92
N HIS A 79 15.33 16.47 -8.36
CA HIS A 79 16.05 15.98 -7.19
C HIS A 79 17.53 15.71 -7.52
N ARG A 80 18.41 15.87 -6.55
CA ARG A 80 19.88 15.79 -6.72
C ARG A 80 20.55 14.80 -5.77
N ALA A 81 19.87 14.47 -4.69
CA ALA A 81 20.30 13.54 -3.67
C ALA A 81 19.07 12.86 -3.12
N HIS A 82 19.24 11.72 -2.48
CA HIS A 82 18.14 11.03 -1.82
C HIS A 82 18.58 10.42 -0.50
N ILE A 83 17.63 10.22 0.39
CA ILE A 83 17.81 9.47 1.62
C ILE A 83 17.26 8.06 1.39
N LEU A 84 18.11 7.06 1.60
CA LEU A 84 17.70 5.66 1.62
C LEU A 84 17.23 5.30 3.02
N VAL A 85 16.07 4.68 3.11
CA VAL A 85 15.51 4.13 4.34
C VAL A 85 15.32 2.64 4.19
N ALA A 86 15.81 1.88 5.16
CA ALA A 86 15.59 0.44 5.23
C ALA A 86 15.21 0.02 6.64
N VAL A 87 14.31 -0.95 6.76
CA VAL A 87 13.95 -1.59 8.03
C VAL A 87 14.11 -3.09 7.89
N LEU A 88 14.95 -3.66 8.73
CA LEU A 88 15.22 -5.08 8.81
C LEU A 88 14.58 -5.66 10.08
N GLY A 89 14.00 -6.83 9.98
CA GLY A 89 13.33 -7.53 11.08
C GLY A 89 12.99 -8.95 10.67
N LYS A 90 12.26 -9.69 11.51
CA LYS A 90 11.84 -11.05 11.19
C LYS A 90 10.90 -11.06 9.99
N GLU A 91 10.99 -12.08 9.16
CA GLU A 91 10.18 -12.20 7.92
C GLU A 91 8.67 -12.10 8.17
N LYS A 92 8.19 -12.68 9.25
CA LYS A 92 6.75 -12.71 9.59
C LYS A 92 6.18 -11.42 10.18
N ASP A 93 7.03 -10.45 10.50
CA ASP A 93 6.61 -9.20 11.12
C ASP A 93 6.49 -8.07 10.07
N LEU A 94 5.94 -8.36 8.89
CA LEU A 94 5.86 -7.45 7.75
C LEU A 94 5.10 -6.16 8.08
N LEU A 95 3.98 -6.28 8.80
CA LEU A 95 3.16 -5.15 9.19
C LEU A 95 3.92 -4.19 10.13
N GLU A 96 4.60 -4.73 11.16
CA GLU A 96 5.38 -3.92 12.09
C GLU A 96 6.61 -3.27 11.41
N LYS A 97 7.23 -3.97 10.45
CA LYS A 97 8.27 -3.37 9.59
C LYS A 97 7.72 -2.20 8.77
N GLY A 98 6.55 -2.37 8.16
CA GLY A 98 5.87 -1.31 7.41
C GLY A 98 5.54 -0.10 8.29
N LYS A 99 5.04 -0.32 9.51
CA LYS A 99 4.77 0.75 10.48
C LYS A 99 6.04 1.51 10.87
N LEU A 100 7.13 0.79 11.19
CA LEU A 100 8.41 1.43 11.53
C LEU A 100 9.00 2.17 10.33
N PHE A 101 8.98 1.56 9.14
CA PHE A 101 9.43 2.21 7.91
C PHE A 101 8.68 3.54 7.68
N THR A 102 7.36 3.53 7.79
CA THR A 102 6.54 4.72 7.64
C THR A 102 6.88 5.81 8.65
N LYS A 103 7.10 5.44 9.92
CA LYS A 103 7.52 6.39 10.96
C LYS A 103 8.85 7.05 10.64
N VAL A 104 9.83 6.28 10.18
CA VAL A 104 11.17 6.77 9.80
C VAL A 104 11.08 7.70 8.59
N VAL A 105 10.36 7.28 7.53
CA VAL A 105 10.18 8.11 6.31
C VAL A 105 9.44 9.40 6.62
N ALA A 106 8.38 9.35 7.44
CA ALA A 106 7.63 10.55 7.84
C ALA A 106 8.52 11.58 8.57
N VAL A 107 9.50 11.12 9.33
CA VAL A 107 10.49 12.03 9.96
C VAL A 107 11.50 12.54 8.93
N CYS A 108 11.89 11.74 7.94
CA CYS A 108 12.70 12.22 6.82
C CYS A 108 11.98 13.31 6.01
N CYS A 109 10.66 13.25 5.88
CA CYS A 109 9.86 14.30 5.22
C CYS A 109 10.01 15.68 5.88
N ARG A 110 10.36 15.74 7.15
CA ARG A 110 10.55 16.99 7.91
C ARG A 110 11.91 17.64 7.70
N GLN A 111 12.80 16.98 6.97
CA GLN A 111 14.10 17.55 6.62
C GLN A 111 13.92 18.76 5.68
N LYS A 112 14.72 19.78 5.89
CA LYS A 112 14.61 21.08 5.19
C LYS A 112 14.56 20.98 3.66
N TYR A 113 15.22 19.98 3.11
CA TYR A 113 15.35 19.81 1.65
C TYR A 113 14.58 18.58 1.12
N ALA A 114 13.72 17.98 1.93
CA ALA A 114 12.83 16.92 1.47
C ALA A 114 11.79 17.50 0.51
N THR A 115 11.79 17.05 -0.72
CA THR A 115 10.90 17.52 -1.79
C THR A 115 9.93 16.46 -2.29
N GLY A 116 10.20 15.19 -2.02
CA GLY A 116 9.36 14.05 -2.41
C GLY A 116 9.74 12.79 -1.64
N VAL A 117 8.87 11.82 -1.67
CA VAL A 117 9.11 10.45 -1.16
C VAL A 117 8.86 9.48 -2.30
N TYR A 118 9.85 8.68 -2.65
CA TYR A 118 9.70 7.59 -3.60
C TYR A 118 9.68 6.25 -2.86
N THR A 119 8.57 5.56 -2.91
CA THR A 119 8.39 4.22 -2.33
C THR A 119 7.22 3.50 -2.99
N SER A 120 7.27 2.17 -3.03
CA SER A 120 6.19 1.33 -3.61
C SER A 120 5.78 1.76 -5.03
N GLY A 121 6.76 2.15 -5.87
CA GLY A 121 6.51 2.59 -7.25
C GLY A 121 5.75 3.92 -7.37
N VAL A 122 5.72 4.75 -6.33
CA VAL A 122 4.98 6.03 -6.31
C VAL A 122 5.86 7.14 -5.75
N VAL A 123 5.69 8.34 -6.29
CA VAL A 123 6.30 9.56 -5.76
C VAL A 123 5.24 10.36 -4.99
N PHE A 124 5.41 10.49 -3.69
CA PHE A 124 4.48 11.22 -2.82
C PHE A 124 4.97 12.63 -2.49
N GLU A 125 4.02 13.54 -2.33
CA GLU A 125 4.29 14.80 -1.65
C GLU A 125 4.64 14.54 -0.17
N PRO A 126 5.71 15.16 0.39
CA PRO A 126 6.11 14.91 1.77
C PRO A 126 5.01 15.18 2.81
N GLN A 127 4.20 16.22 2.60
CA GLN A 127 3.10 16.56 3.52
C GLN A 127 1.97 15.53 3.47
N PHE A 128 1.64 15.02 2.28
CA PHE A 128 0.69 13.93 2.10
C PHE A 128 1.18 12.67 2.85
N TYR A 129 2.44 12.27 2.60
CA TYR A 129 3.01 11.08 3.23
C TYR A 129 3.02 11.20 4.76
N GLU A 130 3.45 12.35 5.29
CA GLU A 130 3.47 12.63 6.74
C GLU A 130 2.07 12.62 7.35
N GLY A 131 1.07 13.20 6.64
CA GLY A 131 -0.31 13.26 7.09
C GLY A 131 -0.94 11.87 7.23
N PHE A 132 -0.74 10.98 6.25
CA PHE A 132 -1.22 9.59 6.36
C PHE A 132 -0.44 8.78 7.39
N ALA A 133 0.88 9.01 7.54
CA ALA A 133 1.66 8.38 8.59
C ALA A 133 1.10 8.66 9.99
N ASP A 134 0.51 9.84 10.21
CA ASP A 134 -0.08 10.22 11.51
C ASP A 134 -1.27 9.34 11.92
N MET A 135 -1.89 8.59 11.00
CA MET A 135 -2.92 7.58 11.30
C MET A 135 -2.40 6.51 12.27
N LEU A 136 -1.08 6.22 12.25
CA LEU A 136 -0.43 5.31 13.20
C LEU A 136 -0.53 5.75 14.66
N LYS A 137 -0.80 7.02 14.94
CA LYS A 137 -1.03 7.53 16.31
C LYS A 137 -2.40 7.12 16.86
N GLU A 138 -3.33 6.77 15.96
CA GLU A 138 -4.68 6.32 16.25
C GLU A 138 -4.84 4.80 16.05
N ASP A 139 -3.73 4.06 15.97
CA ASP A 139 -3.67 2.62 15.68
C ASP A 139 -4.34 2.23 14.33
N LYS A 140 -4.42 3.17 13.38
CA LYS A 140 -4.93 2.93 12.02
C LYS A 140 -3.77 2.76 11.05
N LEU A 141 -3.96 1.92 10.02
CA LEU A 141 -2.95 1.69 9.00
C LEU A 141 -2.90 2.85 7.98
N PRO A 142 -1.72 3.33 7.62
CA PRO A 142 -1.54 4.38 6.60
C PRO A 142 -1.58 3.76 5.19
N ILE A 143 -2.73 3.20 4.80
CA ILE A 143 -2.89 2.39 3.59
C ILE A 143 -2.41 3.13 2.35
N PHE A 144 -2.70 4.42 2.22
CA PHE A 144 -2.26 5.23 1.07
C PHE A 144 -0.75 5.48 1.00
N ASN A 145 0.01 5.24 2.09
CA ASN A 145 1.47 5.26 2.04
C ASN A 145 2.05 3.91 1.57
N TRP A 146 1.27 2.84 1.66
CA TRP A 146 1.73 1.48 1.43
C TRP A 146 1.26 0.90 0.11
N ILE A 147 0.02 1.22 -0.26
CA ILE A 147 -0.65 0.64 -1.41
C ILE A 147 -0.99 1.74 -2.40
N TRP A 148 -0.55 1.57 -3.63
CA TRP A 148 -1.01 2.36 -4.76
C TRP A 148 -2.31 1.77 -5.31
N PHE A 149 -3.26 2.63 -5.59
CA PHE A 149 -4.53 2.27 -6.21
C PHE A 149 -4.53 2.83 -7.64
N GLY A 150 -4.16 1.99 -8.60
CA GLY A 150 -4.19 2.38 -10.01
C GLY A 150 -5.60 2.31 -10.56
N LEU A 151 -6.00 3.34 -11.30
CA LEU A 151 -7.29 3.42 -11.97
C LEU A 151 -7.08 3.70 -13.46
N TRP A 152 -7.79 2.99 -14.33
CA TRP A 152 -7.78 3.26 -15.76
C TRP A 152 -9.13 2.94 -16.40
N GLN A 153 -9.43 3.64 -17.50
CA GLN A 153 -10.65 3.47 -18.28
C GLN A 153 -10.34 2.72 -19.57
N ASN A 154 -11.20 1.75 -19.93
CA ASN A 154 -11.20 1.10 -21.24
C ASN A 154 -12.60 1.17 -21.89
N GLU A 155 -12.79 0.49 -23.04
CA GLU A 155 -14.07 0.49 -23.75
C GLU A 155 -15.21 -0.21 -23.00
N LYS A 156 -14.88 -1.07 -22.02
CA LYS A 156 -15.85 -1.86 -21.24
C LYS A 156 -16.21 -1.20 -19.92
N GLY A 157 -15.37 -0.33 -19.39
CA GLY A 157 -15.64 0.32 -18.12
C GLY A 157 -14.40 0.84 -17.40
N LEU A 158 -14.59 1.20 -16.16
CA LEU A 158 -13.54 1.58 -15.22
C LEU A 158 -12.87 0.32 -14.66
N ASN A 159 -11.59 0.41 -14.42
CA ASN A 159 -10.79 -0.66 -13.85
C ASN A 159 -9.94 -0.11 -12.72
N GLY A 160 -9.64 -0.93 -11.73
CA GLY A 160 -8.77 -0.57 -10.63
C GLY A 160 -7.92 -1.74 -10.16
N TYR A 161 -6.75 -1.43 -9.60
CA TYR A 161 -5.87 -2.43 -9.01
C TYR A 161 -5.15 -1.88 -7.78
N THR A 162 -4.71 -2.78 -6.90
CA THR A 162 -3.76 -2.49 -5.83
C THR A 162 -2.34 -2.78 -6.31
N TYR A 163 -1.36 -2.05 -5.77
CA TYR A 163 0.06 -2.34 -5.92
C TYR A 163 0.78 -2.02 -4.62
N GLY A 164 1.39 -3.03 -4.01
CA GLY A 164 2.07 -2.95 -2.72
C GLY A 164 1.59 -3.97 -1.69
N MET A 165 0.52 -4.72 -1.94
CA MET A 165 0.01 -5.78 -1.05
C MET A 165 1.04 -6.90 -0.86
N GLU A 166 1.83 -7.23 -1.89
CA GLU A 166 2.89 -8.24 -1.85
C GLU A 166 3.96 -7.94 -0.79
N ALA A 167 4.25 -6.66 -0.51
CA ALA A 167 5.17 -6.27 0.55
C ALA A 167 4.71 -6.75 1.94
N PHE A 168 3.43 -7.04 2.08
CA PHE A 168 2.80 -7.58 3.29
C PHE A 168 2.42 -9.06 3.16
N GLY A 169 2.90 -9.75 2.11
CA GLY A 169 2.64 -11.17 1.89
C GLY A 169 1.22 -11.48 1.40
N LYS A 170 0.52 -10.50 0.80
CA LYS A 170 -0.84 -10.65 0.26
C LYS A 170 -0.83 -10.53 -1.26
N ASP A 171 -1.75 -11.23 -1.93
CA ASP A 171 -1.95 -11.08 -3.37
C ASP A 171 -2.49 -9.68 -3.71
N GLU A 172 -2.08 -9.13 -4.85
CA GLU A 172 -2.67 -7.91 -5.39
C GLU A 172 -4.09 -8.18 -5.89
N VAL A 173 -4.93 -7.14 -5.84
CA VAL A 173 -6.35 -7.20 -6.20
C VAL A 173 -6.61 -6.34 -7.43
N GLU A 174 -7.48 -6.83 -8.32
CA GLU A 174 -8.00 -6.08 -9.45
C GLU A 174 -9.54 -6.14 -9.49
N VAL A 175 -10.17 -5.02 -9.82
CA VAL A 175 -11.58 -4.92 -10.19
C VAL A 175 -11.63 -4.45 -11.63
N LEU A 176 -12.29 -5.21 -12.50
CA LEU A 176 -12.24 -5.01 -13.95
C LEU A 176 -13.61 -4.71 -14.52
N ASP A 177 -13.64 -3.88 -15.58
CA ASP A 177 -14.80 -3.66 -16.45
C ASP A 177 -16.06 -3.22 -15.65
N THR A 178 -15.91 -2.33 -14.68
CA THR A 178 -17.01 -1.85 -13.83
C THR A 178 -17.59 -0.53 -14.32
N ASP A 179 -18.86 -0.28 -13.99
CA ASP A 179 -19.57 0.99 -14.16
C ASP A 179 -19.51 1.90 -12.93
N ALA A 180 -18.67 1.55 -11.94
CA ALA A 180 -18.48 2.31 -10.70
C ALA A 180 -18.05 3.75 -10.96
N ASP A 181 -18.40 4.64 -10.03
CA ASP A 181 -17.73 5.93 -9.91
C ASP A 181 -16.26 5.72 -9.48
N PRO A 182 -15.29 6.51 -10.00
CA PRO A 182 -13.89 6.37 -9.61
C PRO A 182 -13.62 6.48 -8.11
N TYR A 183 -14.36 7.32 -7.39
CA TYR A 183 -14.21 7.44 -5.94
C TYR A 183 -14.75 6.23 -5.20
N ASP A 184 -15.87 5.66 -5.67
CA ASP A 184 -16.45 4.45 -5.07
C ASP A 184 -15.52 3.23 -5.27
N LEU A 185 -14.91 3.11 -6.45
CA LEU A 185 -13.93 2.05 -6.72
C LEU A 185 -12.66 2.21 -5.86
N LEU A 186 -12.15 3.45 -5.75
CA LEU A 186 -11.00 3.75 -4.89
C LEU A 186 -11.29 3.43 -3.42
N ASP A 187 -12.44 3.87 -2.91
CA ASP A 187 -12.85 3.62 -1.52
C ASP A 187 -13.02 2.12 -1.24
N PHE A 188 -13.61 1.39 -2.19
CA PHE A 188 -13.72 -0.06 -2.11
C PHE A 188 -12.36 -0.74 -2.00
N LEU A 189 -11.43 -0.43 -2.91
CA LEU A 189 -10.09 -1.03 -2.92
C LEU A 189 -9.30 -0.66 -1.65
N ALA A 190 -9.39 0.58 -1.19
CA ALA A 190 -8.71 1.04 0.03
C ALA A 190 -9.30 0.37 1.29
N SER A 191 -10.61 0.26 1.37
CA SER A 191 -11.29 -0.42 2.48
C SER A 191 -10.98 -1.91 2.50
N LEU A 192 -10.91 -2.54 1.33
CA LEU A 192 -10.53 -3.95 1.21
C LEU A 192 -9.08 -4.19 1.64
N ALA A 193 -8.14 -3.35 1.17
CA ALA A 193 -6.73 -3.44 1.55
C ALA A 193 -6.55 -3.25 3.07
N SER A 194 -7.24 -2.25 3.66
CA SER A 194 -7.28 -2.07 5.12
C SER A 194 -7.75 -3.33 5.83
N TYR A 195 -8.90 -3.87 5.43
CA TYR A 195 -9.47 -5.06 6.04
C TYR A 195 -8.52 -6.26 5.98
N VAL A 196 -7.93 -6.52 4.81
CA VAL A 196 -7.01 -7.63 4.58
C VAL A 196 -5.77 -7.51 5.47
N LEU A 197 -5.18 -6.32 5.55
CA LEU A 197 -3.96 -6.09 6.33
C LEU A 197 -4.21 -6.02 7.84
N GLU A 198 -5.30 -5.37 8.29
CA GLU A 198 -5.61 -5.23 9.70
C GLU A 198 -6.00 -6.56 10.36
N ASN A 199 -6.64 -7.46 9.60
CA ASN A 199 -7.14 -8.72 10.11
C ASN A 199 -6.30 -9.93 9.66
N ASP A 200 -5.18 -9.69 8.97
CA ASP A 200 -4.31 -10.73 8.41
C ASP A 200 -5.07 -11.78 7.57
N VAL A 201 -6.03 -11.31 6.78
CA VAL A 201 -6.90 -12.19 5.95
C VAL A 201 -6.12 -12.68 4.73
N GLU A 202 -6.32 -13.94 4.38
CA GLU A 202 -5.92 -14.50 3.09
C GLU A 202 -7.17 -14.73 2.23
N LEU A 203 -7.20 -14.14 1.05
CA LEU A 203 -8.28 -14.29 0.10
C LEU A 203 -7.92 -15.38 -0.92
N HIS A 204 -8.88 -16.25 -1.25
CA HIS A 204 -8.63 -17.37 -2.15
C HIS A 204 -9.59 -17.40 -3.34
N ASP A 205 -9.12 -18.00 -4.42
CA ASP A 205 -9.94 -18.31 -5.60
C ASP A 205 -11.19 -19.09 -5.24
N GLY A 206 -12.33 -18.67 -5.76
CA GLY A 206 -13.64 -19.30 -5.51
C GLY A 206 -14.33 -18.84 -4.22
N GLU A 207 -13.73 -18.01 -3.40
CA GLU A 207 -14.36 -17.39 -2.25
C GLU A 207 -15.20 -16.16 -2.64
N THR A 208 -15.87 -15.58 -1.67
CA THR A 208 -16.57 -14.30 -1.81
C THR A 208 -16.17 -13.35 -0.69
N ILE A 209 -16.13 -12.06 -1.00
CA ILE A 209 -15.92 -10.99 -0.03
C ILE A 209 -16.99 -9.92 -0.16
N GLY A 210 -17.27 -9.21 0.92
CA GLY A 210 -18.21 -8.08 0.93
C GLY A 210 -18.29 -7.44 2.30
N PHE A 211 -18.85 -6.23 2.34
CA PHE A 211 -18.94 -5.43 3.57
C PHE A 211 -20.23 -5.72 4.39
N THR A 212 -21.17 -6.42 3.79
CA THR A 212 -22.43 -6.84 4.45
C THR A 212 -22.71 -8.31 4.16
N ALA A 213 -23.66 -8.91 4.88
CA ALA A 213 -24.05 -10.31 4.69
C ALA A 213 -24.61 -10.59 3.29
N ASP A 214 -25.18 -9.58 2.64
CA ASP A 214 -25.82 -9.68 1.30
C ASP A 214 -24.87 -9.22 0.19
N ASP A 215 -23.76 -8.52 0.51
CA ASP A 215 -22.74 -8.09 -0.44
C ASP A 215 -21.71 -9.21 -0.63
N LYS A 216 -21.99 -10.15 -1.50
CA LYS A 216 -21.11 -11.28 -1.80
C LYS A 216 -20.50 -11.13 -3.18
N ARG A 217 -19.28 -10.61 -3.24
CA ARG A 217 -18.52 -10.42 -4.47
C ARG A 217 -17.59 -11.59 -4.71
N ALA A 218 -17.68 -12.19 -5.88
CA ALA A 218 -16.87 -13.36 -6.23
C ALA A 218 -15.41 -12.98 -6.37
N ILE A 219 -14.53 -13.86 -5.90
CA ILE A 219 -13.08 -13.78 -6.05
C ILE A 219 -12.64 -14.84 -7.04
N THR A 220 -11.87 -14.45 -8.05
CA THR A 220 -11.21 -15.38 -8.97
C THR A 220 -9.74 -15.03 -9.10
N ARG A 221 -8.86 -16.01 -9.30
CA ARG A 221 -7.41 -15.81 -9.43
C ARG A 221 -6.98 -16.06 -10.87
N SER A 222 -6.35 -15.07 -11.50
CA SER A 222 -5.89 -15.15 -12.88
C SER A 222 -4.70 -14.21 -13.13
N PRO A 223 -4.00 -14.29 -14.28
CA PRO A 223 -2.93 -13.36 -14.65
C PRO A 223 -3.34 -11.91 -14.54
N GLY A 224 -2.40 -11.02 -14.21
CA GLY A 224 -2.59 -9.57 -14.13
C GLY A 224 -3.14 -8.97 -15.42
N VAL A 225 -3.90 -7.89 -15.29
CA VAL A 225 -4.45 -7.12 -16.41
C VAL A 225 -3.96 -5.66 -16.34
N GLY A 226 -4.09 -5.00 -15.21
CA GLY A 226 -3.47 -3.71 -14.92
C GLY A 226 -2.04 -3.84 -14.37
N LEU A 227 -1.69 -5.05 -13.93
CA LEU A 227 -0.36 -5.47 -13.50
C LEU A 227 0.25 -6.43 -14.53
N PRO A 228 1.56 -6.73 -14.45
CA PRO A 228 2.21 -7.65 -15.38
C PRO A 228 1.49 -9.00 -15.47
N GLU A 229 1.36 -9.54 -16.70
CA GLU A 229 0.65 -10.80 -16.96
C GLU A 229 1.28 -12.00 -16.23
N GLU A 230 2.57 -11.94 -15.93
CA GLU A 230 3.28 -12.97 -15.17
C GLU A 230 2.86 -13.01 -13.70
N GLN A 231 2.33 -11.92 -13.17
CA GLN A 231 1.84 -11.82 -11.81
C GLN A 231 0.39 -12.30 -11.71
N MET A 232 0.14 -13.27 -10.84
CA MET A 232 -1.23 -13.72 -10.56
C MET A 232 -1.86 -12.77 -9.56
N THR A 233 -3.07 -12.30 -9.87
CA THR A 233 -3.83 -11.37 -9.03
C THR A 233 -5.23 -11.91 -8.73
N LEU A 234 -5.87 -11.37 -7.69
CA LEU A 234 -7.24 -11.68 -7.33
C LEU A 234 -8.18 -10.69 -8.04
N LYS A 235 -9.09 -11.20 -8.86
CA LYS A 235 -10.16 -10.41 -9.47
C LYS A 235 -11.38 -10.44 -8.56
N ILE A 236 -11.85 -9.27 -8.17
CA ILE A 236 -13.08 -9.17 -7.38
C ILE A 236 -14.19 -8.59 -8.25
N SER A 237 -15.34 -9.28 -8.32
CA SER A 237 -16.48 -8.79 -9.07
C SER A 237 -17.00 -7.49 -8.44
N TRP A 238 -17.30 -6.47 -9.28
CA TRP A 238 -17.93 -5.24 -8.77
C TRP A 238 -19.34 -5.48 -8.29
N GLU A 239 -20.13 -6.24 -9.08
CA GLU A 239 -21.47 -6.61 -8.70
C GLU A 239 -21.48 -7.76 -7.69
N PRO A 240 -22.33 -7.69 -6.66
CA PRO A 240 -22.55 -8.82 -5.78
C PRO A 240 -23.06 -10.04 -6.58
N SER A 241 -22.58 -11.22 -6.23
CA SER A 241 -23.09 -12.46 -6.79
C SER A 241 -24.57 -12.56 -6.43
N SER A 242 -25.45 -12.63 -7.43
CA SER A 242 -26.86 -12.88 -7.18
C SER A 242 -26.98 -14.22 -6.44
N SER A 243 -27.52 -14.19 -5.21
CA SER A 243 -27.93 -15.41 -4.54
C SER A 243 -28.93 -16.12 -5.46
N ASP A 244 -28.52 -17.29 -5.98
CA ASP A 244 -29.35 -18.12 -6.82
C ASP A 244 -30.68 -18.44 -6.09
N PRO A 245 -31.85 -17.99 -6.54
CA PRO A 245 -33.13 -18.40 -5.99
C PRO A 245 -33.58 -19.73 -6.62
N GLY A 246 -32.61 -20.62 -6.90
CA GLY A 246 -32.85 -21.92 -7.51
C GLY A 246 -33.16 -23.02 -6.52
N GLY A 247 -34.19 -22.84 -5.71
CA GLY A 247 -34.92 -23.92 -5.10
C GLY A 247 -36.11 -24.27 -6.03
N SER A 248 -35.88 -25.07 -7.05
CA SER A 248 -36.95 -25.67 -7.82
C SER A 248 -37.87 -26.45 -6.85
N SER A 249 -39.05 -25.89 -6.59
CA SER A 249 -40.18 -26.68 -6.10
C SER A 249 -40.51 -27.71 -7.19
N GLU A 250 -40.10 -28.95 -7.02
CA GLU A 250 -40.72 -30.05 -7.71
C GLU A 250 -42.20 -30.05 -7.34
N ASN A 251 -43.01 -29.63 -8.30
CA ASN A 251 -44.43 -29.95 -8.33
C ASN A 251 -44.55 -31.45 -8.52
N ASP A 252 -45.00 -32.12 -7.49
CA ASP A 252 -45.52 -33.46 -7.54
C ASP A 252 -46.99 -33.39 -8.01
N PRO A 253 -47.32 -33.80 -9.25
CA PRO A 253 -48.71 -33.90 -9.67
C PRO A 253 -49.11 -35.37 -9.68
N ASP A 254 -49.47 -35.97 -8.55
CA ASP A 254 -50.34 -37.13 -8.54
C ASP A 254 -50.63 -37.59 -7.10
N GLY A 255 -51.77 -37.18 -6.63
CA GLY A 255 -52.35 -37.60 -5.35
C GLY A 255 -53.84 -37.85 -5.52
N GLU A 256 -54.20 -38.81 -6.36
CA GLU A 256 -55.57 -39.35 -6.33
C GLU A 256 -55.86 -40.05 -5.00
N ARG A 257 -56.98 -39.69 -4.40
CA ARG A 257 -57.62 -40.43 -3.31
C ARG A 257 -58.52 -41.52 -3.88
N PRO A 258 -58.77 -42.58 -3.14
CA PRO A 258 -60.15 -42.97 -2.90
C PRO A 258 -60.50 -43.13 -1.42
N VAL A 259 -61.67 -42.66 -1.21
CA VAL A 259 -62.73 -42.93 -0.25
C VAL A 259 -62.72 -44.32 0.43
N ARG A 260 -62.68 -44.31 1.79
CA ARG A 260 -63.73 -44.90 2.67
C ARG A 260 -63.44 -44.54 4.14
#